data_d8a6836f688448951b228528a0a33bb2
#
_entry.id   d8a6836f688448951b228528a0a33bb2
#
_cell.length_a   1.000
_cell.length_b   1.000
_cell.length_c   1.000
_cell.angle_alpha   90.00
_cell.angle_beta   90.00
_cell.angle_gamma   90.00
#
_symmetry.space_group_name_H-M   'P 1'
#
loop_
_entity.id
_entity.type
_entity.pdbx_description
1 polymer ?
#
loop_
_entity_poly.entity_id
_entity_poly.type
_entity_poly.pdbx_seq_one_letter_code
_entity_poly.pdbx_strand_id
1 'polypeptide(L)'
;MSQAFFDSADASVYQLLTAGAGPSGALPVTDALLRERPSGDLFGWTLDAGMGWAPQELGRKEFLILSTLGGIRAPDGEPVALGYHTGHWEVGLLMETAARELKGLGCIPFAAFCTDPCDGRTQGTTGMFDSLPYRNDAAIVLRRLIRSLPTRRGVIGVATCDKGHPAMMMALAGSSELPAVLVPGGVTLPARGAEDAGTAQTLGARYAHGLVSLEQTAELSCRAC
;
A
#
# COMPACT_ATOMS: atom_id res chain seq x y z
N MET A 1 15.94 -25.45 4.73
CA MET A 1 14.66 -25.59 5.43
C MET A 1 14.46 -27.08 5.70
N SER A 2 14.12 -27.46 6.93
CA SER A 2 13.98 -28.88 7.27
C SER A 2 12.67 -29.44 6.71
N GLN A 3 12.66 -30.72 6.35
CA GLN A 3 11.47 -31.45 5.91
C GLN A 3 10.30 -31.26 6.89
N ALA A 4 10.59 -31.21 8.20
CA ALA A 4 9.61 -31.00 9.26
C ALA A 4 8.78 -29.70 9.12
N PHE A 5 9.29 -28.68 8.46
CA PHE A 5 8.52 -27.44 8.20
C PHE A 5 7.40 -27.72 7.20
N PHE A 6 7.66 -28.49 6.15
CA PHE A 6 6.65 -28.82 5.14
C PHE A 6 5.64 -29.84 5.65
N ASP A 7 6.07 -30.77 6.53
CA ASP A 7 5.20 -31.78 7.13
C ASP A 7 4.19 -31.16 8.13
N SER A 8 4.48 -29.97 8.66
CA SER A 8 3.57 -29.22 9.55
C SER A 8 2.62 -28.27 8.82
N ALA A 9 2.81 -28.05 7.53
CA ALA A 9 1.95 -27.18 6.75
C ALA A 9 0.58 -27.83 6.52
N ASP A 10 -0.50 -27.07 6.70
CA ASP A 10 -1.84 -27.55 6.38
C ASP A 10 -1.98 -27.73 4.87
N ALA A 11 -1.94 -28.98 4.44
CA ALA A 11 -2.01 -29.33 3.02
C ALA A 11 -3.30 -28.83 2.35
N SER A 12 -4.40 -28.69 3.09
CA SER A 12 -5.68 -28.21 2.55
C SER A 12 -5.60 -26.72 2.19
N VAL A 13 -4.96 -25.90 3.05
CA VAL A 13 -4.73 -24.47 2.78
C VAL A 13 -3.78 -24.31 1.60
N TYR A 14 -2.71 -25.10 1.56
CA TYR A 14 -1.75 -25.05 0.47
C TYR A 14 -2.36 -25.44 -0.88
N GLN A 15 -3.21 -26.46 -0.90
CA GLN A 15 -3.93 -26.88 -2.10
C GLN A 15 -4.93 -25.83 -2.59
N LEU A 16 -5.64 -25.14 -1.68
CA LEU A 16 -6.53 -24.04 -2.02
C LEU A 16 -5.81 -22.87 -2.70
N LEU A 17 -4.58 -22.57 -2.27
CA LEU A 17 -3.80 -21.44 -2.79
C LEU A 17 -3.00 -21.78 -4.06
N THR A 18 -2.64 -23.04 -4.26
CA THR A 18 -1.67 -23.43 -5.30
C THR A 18 -2.18 -24.46 -6.32
N ALA A 19 -3.26 -25.18 -6.02
CA ALA A 19 -3.79 -26.26 -6.83
C ALA A 19 -5.27 -26.09 -7.21
N GLY A 20 -5.83 -24.90 -7.03
CA GLY A 20 -7.18 -24.57 -7.50
C GLY A 20 -7.28 -24.75 -9.00
N ALA A 21 -8.43 -25.21 -9.49
CA ALA A 21 -8.72 -25.20 -10.92
C ALA A 21 -8.51 -23.76 -11.43
N GLY A 22 -7.73 -23.62 -12.49
CA GLY A 22 -7.56 -22.33 -13.15
C GLY A 22 -8.92 -21.77 -13.63
N PRO A 23 -8.97 -20.50 -14.02
CA PRO A 23 -10.20 -19.89 -14.50
C PRO A 23 -10.71 -20.68 -15.73
N SER A 24 -12.02 -20.90 -15.79
CA SER A 24 -12.68 -21.47 -16.97
C SER A 24 -13.15 -20.35 -17.89
N GLY A 25 -12.96 -20.53 -19.20
CA GLY A 25 -13.41 -19.58 -20.21
C GLY A 25 -12.31 -19.29 -21.23
N ALA A 26 -12.61 -18.38 -22.14
CA ALA A 26 -11.69 -17.91 -23.16
C ALA A 26 -11.35 -16.44 -22.92
N LEU A 27 -10.09 -16.06 -23.08
CA LEU A 27 -9.67 -14.67 -23.07
C LEU A 27 -10.26 -13.95 -24.30
N PRO A 28 -10.63 -12.66 -24.20
CA PRO A 28 -11.20 -11.91 -25.30
C PRO A 28 -10.13 -11.44 -26.31
N VAL A 29 -9.29 -12.39 -26.78
CA VAL A 29 -8.22 -12.11 -27.71
C VAL A 29 -8.74 -11.70 -29.08
N THR A 30 -8.04 -10.78 -29.72
CA THR A 30 -8.33 -10.32 -31.08
C THR A 30 -7.12 -10.52 -31.99
N ASP A 31 -7.31 -10.55 -33.30
CA ASP A 31 -6.19 -10.59 -34.25
C ASP A 31 -5.24 -9.40 -34.07
N ALA A 32 -5.78 -8.20 -33.84
CA ALA A 32 -5.00 -6.99 -33.56
C ALA A 32 -4.17 -7.11 -32.27
N LEU A 33 -4.74 -7.68 -31.21
CA LEU A 33 -3.98 -7.92 -29.97
C LEU A 33 -2.77 -8.81 -30.25
N LEU A 34 -2.98 -9.89 -31.00
CA LEU A 34 -1.93 -10.88 -31.24
C LEU A 34 -0.85 -10.41 -32.22
N ARG A 35 -1.20 -9.56 -33.21
CA ARG A 35 -0.27 -9.10 -34.25
C ARG A 35 0.41 -7.78 -33.95
N GLU A 36 -0.29 -6.86 -33.29
CA GLU A 36 0.11 -5.47 -33.22
C GLU A 36 0.52 -5.03 -31.81
N ARG A 37 0.09 -5.78 -30.79
CA ARG A 37 0.35 -5.41 -29.39
C ARG A 37 1.56 -6.14 -28.85
N PRO A 38 2.27 -5.57 -27.83
CA PRO A 38 3.32 -6.28 -27.13
C PRO A 38 2.81 -7.62 -26.54
N SER A 39 3.64 -8.65 -26.60
CA SER A 39 3.30 -9.98 -26.03
C SER A 39 2.94 -9.92 -24.53
N GLY A 40 3.46 -8.91 -23.82
CA GLY A 40 3.14 -8.65 -22.42
C GLY A 40 1.65 -8.35 -22.18
N ASP A 41 0.93 -7.78 -23.15
CA ASP A 41 -0.49 -7.48 -22.98
C ASP A 41 -1.32 -8.79 -22.88
N LEU A 42 -1.05 -9.76 -23.74
CA LEU A 42 -1.70 -11.08 -23.65
C LEU A 42 -1.26 -11.82 -22.38
N PHE A 43 0.04 -11.79 -22.07
CA PHE A 43 0.55 -12.44 -20.87
C PHE A 43 -0.04 -11.82 -19.59
N GLY A 44 -0.23 -10.50 -19.56
CA GLY A 44 -0.92 -9.81 -18.49
C GLY A 44 -2.33 -10.35 -18.27
N TRP A 45 -3.13 -10.46 -19.33
CA TRP A 45 -4.47 -11.05 -19.23
C TRP A 45 -4.47 -12.50 -18.74
N THR A 46 -3.46 -13.29 -19.11
CA THR A 46 -3.29 -14.63 -18.58
C THR A 46 -3.08 -14.64 -17.07
N LEU A 47 -2.24 -13.72 -16.57
CA LEU A 47 -2.02 -13.55 -15.12
C LEU A 47 -3.27 -13.07 -14.40
N ASP A 48 -3.98 -12.08 -14.96
CA ASP A 48 -5.20 -11.52 -14.38
C ASP A 48 -6.29 -12.58 -14.23
N ALA A 49 -6.48 -13.39 -15.26
CA ALA A 49 -7.39 -14.54 -15.21
C ALA A 49 -6.93 -15.56 -14.16
N GLY A 50 -5.63 -15.84 -14.10
CA GLY A 50 -5.03 -16.73 -13.09
C GLY A 50 -5.22 -16.24 -11.66
N MET A 51 -5.29 -14.91 -11.43
CA MET A 51 -5.61 -14.29 -10.16
C MET A 51 -7.12 -14.29 -9.84
N GLY A 52 -7.95 -14.80 -10.72
CA GLY A 52 -9.39 -14.95 -10.49
C GLY A 52 -10.25 -13.86 -11.11
N TRP A 53 -9.71 -12.99 -11.97
CA TRP A 53 -10.53 -12.03 -12.70
C TRP A 53 -11.30 -12.76 -13.82
N ALA A 54 -12.57 -12.40 -14.00
CA ALA A 54 -13.41 -13.04 -15.01
C ALA A 54 -12.85 -12.78 -16.42
N PRO A 55 -12.53 -13.80 -17.22
CA PRO A 55 -11.89 -13.63 -18.53
C PRO A 55 -12.64 -12.67 -19.48
N GLN A 56 -13.97 -12.68 -19.45
CA GLN A 56 -14.81 -11.80 -20.28
C GLN A 56 -14.76 -10.33 -19.89
N GLU A 57 -14.20 -10.00 -18.74
CA GLU A 57 -14.03 -8.61 -18.29
C GLU A 57 -12.67 -8.02 -18.66
N LEU A 58 -11.73 -8.86 -19.09
CA LEU A 58 -10.41 -8.41 -19.52
C LEU A 58 -10.49 -7.55 -20.78
N GLY A 59 -9.50 -6.68 -20.96
CA GLY A 59 -9.52 -5.67 -22.01
C GLY A 59 -10.26 -4.39 -21.65
N ARG A 60 -10.87 -4.31 -20.47
CA ARG A 60 -11.42 -3.05 -19.92
C ARG A 60 -10.30 -2.08 -19.54
N LYS A 61 -10.67 -0.84 -19.18
CA LYS A 61 -9.70 0.16 -18.73
C LYS A 61 -9.08 -0.24 -17.39
N GLU A 62 -7.77 -0.24 -17.34
CA GLU A 62 -6.98 -0.59 -16.16
C GLU A 62 -6.51 0.67 -15.42
N PHE A 63 -6.62 0.67 -14.10
CA PHE A 63 -6.14 1.74 -13.24
C PHE A 63 -5.27 1.16 -12.13
N LEU A 64 -4.17 1.84 -11.85
CA LEU A 64 -3.25 1.45 -10.78
C LEU A 64 -3.53 2.26 -9.52
N ILE A 65 -3.70 1.57 -8.40
CA ILE A 65 -3.76 2.16 -7.07
C ILE A 65 -2.44 1.86 -6.38
N LEU A 66 -1.66 2.88 -6.11
CA LEU A 66 -0.40 2.78 -5.39
C LEU A 66 -0.58 3.22 -3.95
N SER A 67 0.14 2.60 -3.03
CA SER A 67 0.05 2.97 -1.62
C SER A 67 1.34 2.73 -0.85
N THR A 68 1.45 3.42 0.29
CA THR A 68 2.44 3.18 1.34
C THR A 68 1.90 2.25 2.44
N LEU A 69 0.94 1.39 2.11
CA LEU A 69 0.35 0.43 3.04
C LEU A 69 1.42 -0.42 3.75
N GLY A 70 1.26 -0.64 5.04
CA GLY A 70 2.08 -1.52 5.85
C GLY A 70 1.28 -2.21 6.95
N GLY A 71 1.85 -3.27 7.52
CA GLY A 71 1.17 -4.11 8.50
C GLY A 71 0.24 -5.15 7.86
N ILE A 72 -0.34 -6.00 8.70
CA ILE A 72 -1.27 -7.06 8.32
C ILE A 72 -2.44 -7.03 9.29
N ARG A 73 -3.64 -7.01 8.74
CA ARG A 73 -4.88 -7.16 9.52
C ARG A 73 -5.65 -8.40 9.10
N ALA A 74 -6.33 -8.98 10.07
CA ALA A 74 -7.32 -10.03 9.83
C ALA A 74 -8.58 -9.44 9.14
N PRO A 75 -9.44 -10.30 8.57
CA PRO A 75 -10.67 -9.84 7.90
C PRO A 75 -11.63 -9.05 8.80
N ASP A 76 -11.58 -9.27 10.11
CA ASP A 76 -12.37 -8.52 11.11
C ASP A 76 -11.73 -7.18 11.53
N GLY A 77 -10.54 -6.86 10.99
CA GLY A 77 -9.81 -5.64 11.27
C GLY A 77 -8.80 -5.73 12.42
N GLU A 78 -8.74 -6.87 13.13
CA GLU A 78 -7.74 -7.05 14.20
C GLU A 78 -6.30 -7.04 13.66
N PRO A 79 -5.34 -6.43 14.39
CA PRO A 79 -3.95 -6.37 13.96
C PRO A 79 -3.27 -7.74 14.11
N VAL A 80 -2.86 -8.34 13.00
CA VAL A 80 -2.03 -9.56 12.99
C VAL A 80 -0.54 -9.19 13.10
N ALA A 81 -0.12 -8.17 12.35
CA ALA A 81 1.20 -7.57 12.45
C ALA A 81 1.10 -6.07 12.25
N LEU A 82 1.78 -5.30 13.11
CA LEU A 82 1.73 -3.84 13.06
C LEU A 82 2.54 -3.31 11.88
N GLY A 83 2.04 -2.26 11.23
CA GLY A 83 2.84 -1.38 10.39
C GLY A 83 3.74 -0.48 11.24
N TYR A 84 4.62 0.27 10.59
CA TYR A 84 5.53 1.16 11.31
C TYR A 84 4.81 2.37 11.92
N HIS A 85 3.69 2.80 11.38
CA HIS A 85 2.85 3.86 11.94
C HIS A 85 1.35 3.56 11.70
N THR A 86 0.49 4.30 12.38
CA THR A 86 -0.97 4.07 12.40
C THR A 86 -1.62 4.32 11.05
N GLY A 87 -1.21 5.35 10.32
CA GLY A 87 -1.76 5.71 9.01
C GLY A 87 -1.64 4.63 7.93
N HIS A 88 -0.86 3.58 8.15
CA HIS A 88 -0.77 2.44 7.22
C HIS A 88 -2.10 1.72 7.02
N TRP A 89 -2.95 1.69 8.04
CA TRP A 89 -4.24 1.03 7.90
C TRP A 89 -5.26 1.86 7.12
N GLU A 90 -5.30 3.15 7.39
CA GLU A 90 -6.22 4.07 6.71
C GLU A 90 -5.97 4.10 5.20
N VAL A 91 -4.71 4.07 4.78
CA VAL A 91 -4.39 3.99 3.34
C VAL A 91 -4.92 2.70 2.72
N GLY A 92 -4.96 1.60 3.48
CA GLY A 92 -5.58 0.34 3.04
C GLY A 92 -7.08 0.49 2.77
N LEU A 93 -7.81 1.13 3.68
CA LEU A 93 -9.24 1.40 3.52
C LEU A 93 -9.53 2.31 2.32
N LEU A 94 -8.69 3.34 2.11
CA LEU A 94 -8.82 4.23 0.97
C LEU A 94 -8.55 3.50 -0.35
N MET A 95 -7.56 2.61 -0.39
CA MET A 95 -7.29 1.77 -1.56
C MET A 95 -8.46 0.85 -1.89
N GLU A 96 -9.00 0.18 -0.88
CA GLU A 96 -10.14 -0.72 -1.05
C GLU A 96 -11.36 0.04 -1.59
N THR A 97 -11.63 1.22 -1.05
CA THR A 97 -12.72 2.08 -1.55
C THR A 97 -12.49 2.47 -3.00
N ALA A 98 -11.29 2.94 -3.35
CA ALA A 98 -10.94 3.29 -4.73
C ALA A 98 -11.09 2.09 -5.68
N ALA A 99 -10.67 0.90 -5.24
CA ALA A 99 -10.81 -0.32 -6.05
C ALA A 99 -12.27 -0.70 -6.30
N ARG A 100 -13.12 -0.60 -5.27
CA ARG A 100 -14.56 -0.86 -5.39
C ARG A 100 -15.24 0.11 -6.36
N GLU A 101 -14.93 1.40 -6.25
CA GLU A 101 -15.48 2.43 -7.14
C GLU A 101 -15.04 2.21 -8.59
N LEU A 102 -13.76 1.95 -8.84
CA LEU A 102 -13.26 1.63 -10.17
C LEU A 102 -13.95 0.40 -10.77
N LYS A 103 -14.14 -0.65 -9.95
CA LYS A 103 -14.85 -1.86 -10.37
C LYS A 103 -16.32 -1.55 -10.70
N GLY A 104 -16.98 -0.73 -9.87
CA GLY A 104 -18.35 -0.25 -10.13
C GLY A 104 -18.49 0.53 -11.44
N LEU A 105 -17.45 1.25 -11.85
CA LEU A 105 -17.35 1.94 -13.14
C LEU A 105 -16.97 1.03 -14.32
N GLY A 106 -16.88 -0.28 -14.10
CA GLY A 106 -16.51 -1.26 -15.12
C GLY A 106 -15.03 -1.23 -15.51
N CYS A 107 -14.17 -0.74 -14.63
CA CYS A 107 -12.72 -0.74 -14.81
C CYS A 107 -12.06 -1.92 -14.07
N ILE A 108 -10.81 -2.19 -14.38
CA ILE A 108 -9.98 -3.18 -13.67
C ILE A 108 -9.01 -2.42 -12.75
N PRO A 109 -9.19 -2.48 -11.43
CA PRO A 109 -8.26 -1.91 -10.47
C PRO A 109 -7.09 -2.85 -10.23
N PHE A 110 -5.88 -2.33 -10.26
CA PHE A 110 -4.66 -2.98 -9.80
C PHE A 110 -4.17 -2.30 -8.52
N ALA A 111 -3.61 -3.05 -7.59
CA ALA A 111 -3.04 -2.51 -6.35
C ALA A 111 -1.56 -2.90 -6.22
N ALA A 112 -0.72 -1.93 -5.86
CA ALA A 112 0.69 -2.18 -5.59
C ALA A 112 1.17 -1.32 -4.40
N PHE A 113 2.18 -1.81 -3.70
CA PHE A 113 2.60 -1.26 -2.41
C PHE A 113 4.09 -0.99 -2.36
N CYS A 114 4.45 0.08 -1.67
CA CYS A 114 5.80 0.38 -1.23
C CYS A 114 5.69 1.04 0.14
N THR A 115 5.70 0.24 1.22
CA THR A 115 5.55 0.74 2.59
C THR A 115 6.62 1.77 2.93
N ASP A 116 6.39 2.58 3.94
CA ASP A 116 7.31 3.62 4.40
C ASP A 116 7.80 3.38 5.85
N PRO A 117 8.98 3.89 6.21
CA PRO A 117 9.43 3.93 7.60
C PRO A 117 8.66 5.00 8.39
N CYS A 118 8.88 5.02 9.68
CA CYS A 118 8.35 6.07 10.55
C CYS A 118 9.49 6.84 11.21
N ASP A 119 9.65 8.09 10.88
CA ASP A 119 10.67 8.97 11.46
C ASP A 119 10.50 9.14 12.97
N GLY A 120 9.26 9.17 13.44
CA GLY A 120 8.97 9.24 14.86
C GLY A 120 9.53 8.04 15.64
N ARG A 121 9.46 6.81 15.06
CA ARG A 121 10.07 5.62 15.67
C ARG A 121 11.58 5.65 15.69
N THR A 122 12.18 6.21 14.64
CA THR A 122 13.64 6.20 14.48
C THR A 122 14.32 7.41 15.09
N GLN A 123 13.53 8.39 15.55
CA GLN A 123 14.07 9.61 16.16
C GLN A 123 15.03 9.29 17.29
N GLY A 124 16.21 9.91 17.28
CA GLY A 124 17.28 9.66 18.25
C GLY A 124 18.05 8.33 18.04
N THR A 125 17.76 7.61 16.96
CA THR A 125 18.48 6.39 16.58
C THR A 125 19.18 6.55 15.23
N THR A 126 20.05 5.59 14.87
CA THR A 126 20.72 5.57 13.56
C THR A 126 19.74 5.38 12.39
N GLY A 127 18.57 4.79 12.62
CA GLY A 127 17.53 4.63 11.58
C GLY A 127 17.02 5.94 11.03
N MET A 128 17.18 7.05 11.73
CA MET A 128 16.80 8.37 11.24
C MET A 128 17.61 8.81 10.02
N PHE A 129 18.83 8.28 9.85
CA PHE A 129 19.66 8.58 8.67
C PHE A 129 19.11 7.98 7.37
N ASP A 130 18.24 6.97 7.48
CA ASP A 130 17.64 6.31 6.31
C ASP A 130 16.38 7.02 5.79
N SER A 131 15.85 7.97 6.54
CA SER A 131 14.58 8.66 6.27
C SER A 131 14.56 9.36 4.90
N LEU A 132 15.53 10.23 4.62
CA LEU A 132 15.59 10.94 3.34
C LEU A 132 16.03 10.04 2.16
N PRO A 133 17.04 9.18 2.29
CA PRO A 133 17.35 8.18 1.28
C PRO A 133 16.14 7.33 0.91
N TYR A 134 15.41 6.81 1.90
CA TYR A 134 14.20 6.03 1.68
C TYR A 134 13.17 6.77 0.82
N ARG A 135 12.89 8.05 1.11
CA ARG A 135 11.94 8.85 0.32
C ARG A 135 12.30 8.84 -1.17
N ASN A 136 13.58 8.99 -1.49
CA ASN A 136 14.04 9.00 -2.87
C ASN A 136 13.96 7.62 -3.52
N ASP A 137 14.34 6.57 -2.79
CA ASP A 137 14.27 5.19 -3.25
C ASP A 137 12.82 4.76 -3.47
N ALA A 138 11.92 5.10 -2.55
CA ALA A 138 10.49 4.83 -2.68
C ALA A 138 9.90 5.52 -3.93
N ALA A 139 10.28 6.77 -4.20
CA ALA A 139 9.83 7.46 -5.41
C ALA A 139 10.26 6.72 -6.68
N ILE A 140 11.48 6.18 -6.70
CA ILE A 140 11.99 5.37 -7.82
C ILE A 140 11.20 4.05 -7.93
N VAL A 141 10.97 3.37 -6.80
CA VAL A 141 10.21 2.10 -6.77
C VAL A 141 8.78 2.34 -7.26
N LEU A 142 8.09 3.34 -6.73
CA LEU A 142 6.73 3.69 -7.13
C LEU A 142 6.63 4.00 -8.63
N ARG A 143 7.59 4.76 -9.19
CA ARG A 143 7.65 4.99 -10.64
C ARG A 143 7.83 3.70 -11.43
N ARG A 144 8.65 2.76 -10.95
CA ARG A 144 8.82 1.45 -11.60
C ARG A 144 7.52 0.65 -11.55
N LEU A 145 6.79 0.65 -10.44
CA LEU A 145 5.48 0.03 -10.32
C LEU A 145 4.47 0.63 -11.31
N ILE A 146 4.44 1.97 -11.45
CA ILE A 146 3.60 2.62 -12.48
C ILE A 146 3.93 2.07 -13.87
N ARG A 147 5.19 1.95 -14.22
CA ARG A 147 5.63 1.46 -15.54
C ARG A 147 5.43 -0.04 -15.72
N SER A 148 5.31 -0.81 -14.64
CA SER A 148 5.10 -2.26 -14.69
C SER A 148 3.68 -2.66 -15.10
N LEU A 149 2.74 -1.71 -15.14
CA LEU A 149 1.41 -1.90 -15.73
C LEU A 149 1.32 -1.02 -17.00
N PRO A 150 1.82 -1.48 -18.15
CA PRO A 150 1.92 -0.67 -19.36
C PRO A 150 0.57 -0.25 -19.94
N THR A 151 -0.48 -1.00 -19.67
CA THR A 151 -1.86 -0.79 -20.14
C THR A 151 -2.68 0.18 -19.29
N ARG A 152 -2.13 0.64 -18.17
CA ARG A 152 -2.78 1.58 -17.24
C ARG A 152 -3.30 2.85 -17.92
N ARG A 153 -4.46 3.30 -17.50
CA ARG A 153 -5.11 4.55 -17.99
C ARG A 153 -5.02 5.71 -17.00
N GLY A 154 -4.60 5.43 -15.78
CA GLY A 154 -4.40 6.43 -14.73
C GLY A 154 -3.88 5.80 -13.46
N VAL A 155 -3.48 6.65 -12.51
CA VAL A 155 -2.90 6.23 -11.22
C VAL A 155 -3.58 6.97 -10.08
N ILE A 156 -3.97 6.23 -9.05
CA ILE A 156 -4.39 6.77 -7.76
C ILE A 156 -3.27 6.47 -6.76
N GLY A 157 -2.62 7.51 -6.26
CA GLY A 157 -1.60 7.37 -5.21
C GLY A 157 -2.21 7.65 -3.85
N VAL A 158 -2.16 6.69 -2.95
CA VAL A 158 -2.63 6.83 -1.56
C VAL A 158 -1.44 6.74 -0.63
N ALA A 159 -1.11 7.81 0.04
CA ALA A 159 0.08 7.86 0.89
C ALA A 159 -0.16 8.69 2.15
N THR A 160 0.66 8.46 3.16
CA THR A 160 0.65 9.21 4.41
C THR A 160 2.09 9.54 4.81
N CYS A 161 2.22 10.29 5.87
CA CYS A 161 3.44 10.79 6.51
C CYS A 161 4.38 11.63 5.62
N ASP A 162 5.40 12.19 6.25
CA ASP A 162 6.31 13.18 5.66
C ASP A 162 7.37 12.58 4.72
N LYS A 163 7.42 11.25 4.59
CA LYS A 163 8.27 10.56 3.61
C LYS A 163 7.47 9.86 2.52
N GLY A 164 6.44 9.11 2.88
CA GLY A 164 5.59 8.40 1.91
C GLY A 164 4.85 9.34 0.98
N HIS A 165 4.33 10.45 1.52
CA HIS A 165 3.58 11.43 0.73
C HIS A 165 4.44 12.11 -0.34
N PRO A 166 5.60 12.72 0.00
CA PRO A 166 6.48 13.30 -1.01
C PRO A 166 7.03 12.26 -2.00
N ALA A 167 7.30 11.03 -1.57
CA ALA A 167 7.71 9.96 -2.48
C ALA A 167 6.64 9.68 -3.54
N MET A 168 5.38 9.58 -3.11
CA MET A 168 4.25 9.41 -4.03
C MET A 168 4.10 10.61 -4.97
N MET A 169 4.19 11.84 -4.44
CA MET A 169 4.15 13.06 -5.27
C MET A 169 5.22 13.06 -6.35
N MET A 170 6.46 12.72 -6.00
CA MET A 170 7.56 12.64 -6.97
C MET A 170 7.32 11.54 -8.02
N ALA A 171 6.78 10.41 -7.62
CA ALA A 171 6.47 9.31 -8.54
C ALA A 171 5.37 9.71 -9.54
N LEU A 172 4.29 10.32 -9.07
CA LEU A 172 3.18 10.78 -9.91
C LEU A 172 3.62 11.92 -10.84
N ALA A 173 4.36 12.90 -10.33
CA ALA A 173 4.92 13.98 -11.15
C ALA A 173 5.88 13.46 -12.22
N GLY A 174 6.64 12.41 -11.92
CA GLY A 174 7.51 11.73 -12.88
C GLY A 174 6.78 10.88 -13.94
N SER A 175 5.44 10.82 -13.89
CA SER A 175 4.56 10.12 -14.83
C SER A 175 3.44 11.06 -15.29
N SER A 176 3.79 12.31 -15.57
CA SER A 176 2.86 13.41 -15.86
C SER A 176 2.04 13.22 -17.15
N GLU A 177 2.41 12.25 -17.99
CA GLU A 177 1.64 11.84 -19.18
C GLU A 177 0.34 11.09 -18.84
N LEU A 178 0.17 10.67 -17.58
CA LEU A 178 -0.99 9.92 -17.10
C LEU A 178 -1.87 10.78 -16.20
N PRO A 179 -3.19 10.66 -16.31
CA PRO A 179 -4.07 11.18 -15.28
C PRO A 179 -3.71 10.56 -13.92
N ALA A 180 -3.49 11.40 -12.92
CA ALA A 180 -3.13 10.93 -11.59
C ALA A 180 -3.86 11.73 -10.51
N VAL A 181 -4.20 11.05 -9.42
CA VAL A 181 -4.79 11.65 -8.21
C VAL A 181 -3.96 11.23 -7.02
N LEU A 182 -3.60 12.19 -6.17
CA LEU A 182 -2.99 11.95 -4.88
C LEU A 182 -4.06 12.06 -3.79
N VAL A 183 -4.23 10.97 -3.05
CA VAL A 183 -5.13 10.87 -1.91
C VAL A 183 -4.30 10.82 -0.63
N PRO A 184 -4.35 11.86 0.21
CA PRO A 184 -3.66 11.81 1.50
C PRO A 184 -4.36 10.82 2.44
N GLY A 185 -3.59 9.93 3.04
CA GLY A 185 -4.01 9.17 4.20
C GLY A 185 -4.17 10.12 5.40
N GLY A 186 -5.15 9.85 6.24
CA GLY A 186 -5.36 10.61 7.47
C GLY A 186 -4.46 10.16 8.61
N VAL A 187 -4.85 10.57 9.80
CA VAL A 187 -4.35 10.07 11.07
C VAL A 187 -5.44 9.22 11.73
N THR A 188 -5.06 8.16 12.43
CA THR A 188 -6.02 7.23 13.04
C THR A 188 -6.83 7.90 14.16
N LEU A 189 -6.18 8.71 14.96
CA LEU A 189 -6.79 9.38 16.11
C LEU A 189 -6.67 10.89 15.95
N PRO A 190 -7.79 11.62 15.90
CA PRO A 190 -7.72 13.07 15.90
C PRO A 190 -7.12 13.59 17.21
N ALA A 191 -6.21 14.55 17.10
CA ALA A 191 -5.66 15.23 18.27
C ALA A 191 -6.76 15.86 19.12
N ARG A 192 -6.60 15.84 20.43
CA ARG A 192 -7.45 16.60 21.36
C ARG A 192 -6.75 17.90 21.72
N GLY A 193 -7.38 19.02 21.37
CA GLY A 193 -6.80 20.32 21.61
C GLY A 193 -5.57 20.60 20.74
N ALA A 194 -4.45 20.98 21.37
CA ALA A 194 -3.17 21.28 20.72
C ALA A 194 -2.19 20.09 20.72
N GLU A 195 -2.65 18.91 21.07
CA GLU A 195 -1.81 17.71 21.13
C GLU A 195 -1.64 17.13 19.71
N ASP A 196 -0.40 16.89 19.35
CA ASP A 196 0.00 16.26 18.10
C ASP A 196 1.22 15.35 18.31
N ALA A 197 1.65 14.68 17.24
CA ALA A 197 2.83 13.81 17.29
C ALA A 197 4.12 14.57 17.71
N GLY A 198 4.25 15.83 17.32
CA GLY A 198 5.37 16.69 17.73
C GLY A 198 5.35 16.96 19.24
N THR A 199 4.19 17.23 19.80
CA THR A 199 4.01 17.39 21.26
C THR A 199 4.41 16.14 22.01
N ALA A 200 4.01 14.95 21.54
CA ALA A 200 4.37 13.69 22.17
C ALA A 200 5.88 13.45 22.17
N GLN A 201 6.60 13.84 21.13
CA GLN A 201 8.04 13.74 21.06
C GLN A 201 8.77 14.58 22.11
N THR A 202 8.13 15.61 22.66
CA THR A 202 8.68 16.47 23.72
C THR A 202 8.40 15.94 25.13
N LEU A 203 7.54 14.95 25.30
CA LEU A 203 7.09 14.48 26.61
C LEU A 203 8.23 14.01 27.53
N GLY A 204 9.23 13.32 26.98
CA GLY A 204 10.40 12.91 27.73
C GLY A 204 11.18 14.08 28.32
N ALA A 205 11.41 15.13 27.54
CA ALA A 205 12.06 16.35 28.00
C ALA A 205 11.20 17.09 29.05
N ARG A 206 9.89 17.21 28.80
CA ARG A 206 8.94 17.85 29.74
C ARG A 206 8.91 17.12 31.09
N TYR A 207 8.92 15.77 31.06
CA TYR A 207 9.01 14.97 32.27
C TYR A 207 10.34 15.19 33.00
N ALA A 208 11.47 15.17 32.30
CA ALA A 208 12.78 15.40 32.88
C ALA A 208 12.91 16.81 33.54
N HIS A 209 12.16 17.79 33.03
CA HIS A 209 12.09 19.14 33.62
C HIS A 209 10.95 19.34 34.63
N GLY A 210 10.25 18.27 35.02
CA GLY A 210 9.17 18.34 36.01
C GLY A 210 7.91 19.08 35.55
N LEU A 211 7.72 19.26 34.24
CA LEU A 211 6.59 19.96 33.65
C LEU A 211 5.35 19.08 33.51
N VAL A 212 5.51 17.77 33.56
CA VAL A 212 4.44 16.78 33.52
C VAL A 212 4.78 15.63 34.47
N SER A 213 3.78 14.98 35.06
CA SER A 213 3.98 13.76 35.85
C SER A 213 4.15 12.54 34.94
N LEU A 214 4.52 11.41 35.51
CA LEU A 214 4.61 10.13 34.78
C LEU A 214 3.23 9.72 34.25
N GLU A 215 2.20 9.86 35.08
CA GLU A 215 0.81 9.53 34.74
C GLU A 215 0.32 10.42 33.57
N GLN A 216 0.56 11.73 33.67
CA GLN A 216 0.21 12.66 32.57
C GLN A 216 0.97 12.34 31.28
N THR A 217 2.25 11.95 31.40
CA THR A 217 3.05 11.53 30.24
C THR A 217 2.45 10.29 29.58
N ALA A 218 2.04 9.29 30.38
CA ALA A 218 1.42 8.07 29.87
C ALA A 218 0.09 8.34 29.15
N GLU A 219 -0.75 9.21 29.72
CA GLU A 219 -2.03 9.58 29.10
C GLU A 219 -1.84 10.36 27.78
N LEU A 220 -0.96 11.36 27.78
CA LEU A 220 -0.68 12.18 26.61
C LEU A 220 -0.04 11.35 25.47
N SER A 221 0.86 10.40 25.81
CA SER A 221 1.51 9.53 24.85
C SER A 221 0.54 8.58 24.14
N CYS A 222 -0.58 8.23 24.76
CA CYS A 222 -1.56 7.29 24.21
C CYS A 222 -2.28 7.81 22.95
N ARG A 223 -2.10 9.07 22.59
CA ARG A 223 -2.84 9.77 21.53
C ARG A 223 -1.95 10.44 20.50
N ALA A 224 -0.71 10.07 20.46
CA ALA A 224 0.30 10.83 19.75
C ALA A 224 0.33 10.65 18.23
N CYS A 225 -0.46 9.81 17.69
CA CYS A 225 -0.36 9.61 16.22
C CYS A 225 -1.70 9.36 15.56
#